data_de6bacfd4e955aa0e80163f9ce4ade76
#
_entry.id   de6bacfd4e955aa0e80163f9ce4ade76
#
_cell.length_a   1.000
_cell.length_b   1.000
_cell.length_c   1.000
_cell.angle_alpha   90.00
_cell.angle_beta   90.00
_cell.angle_gamma   90.00
#
_symmetry.space_group_name_H-M   'P 1'
#
loop_
_entity.id
_entity.type
_entity.pdbx_description
1 polymer ?
#
loop_
_entity_poly.entity_id
_entity_poly.type
_entity_poly.pdbx_seq_one_letter_code
_entity_poly.pdbx_strand_id
1 'polypeptide(L)'
;MIPVIEDYLTELVSRRLKQLKDNPDLIAKILRISKGKTTRLQSYLGNPDSKIAVVKGYPRPDAQIPCYAVLLAEEEETQDGLGDYDELGDYSVGDATEEATVVEGASGPLQVQLGRMPLEYVESIQNNSTGVWLSPDEYEVVDPYKGIVGFFTSNIEEGDSVSVKYNYRETASESMVTLFSATFRVEAWSANADLTGEMYHLLKWCLLSGRDELVNDRLLIRQKMSGGDLNPAPDYMPTFVYRRGLNFWCQYESSIATEDVKYITGVDSHMTVVSQIITNGGEEQ
;
A
#
# COMPACT_ATOMS: atom_id res chain seq x y z
N MET A 1 3.11 -1.97 0.01
CA MET A 1 3.12 -1.79 -1.47
C MET A 1 3.76 -0.46 -1.80
N ILE A 2 4.71 -0.42 -2.75
CA ILE A 2 5.38 0.83 -3.18
C ILE A 2 4.70 1.28 -4.48
N PRO A 3 3.93 2.38 -4.49
CA PRO A 3 3.28 2.86 -5.70
C PRO A 3 4.28 3.52 -6.66
N VAL A 4 4.20 3.20 -7.95
CA VAL A 4 5.01 3.83 -9.00
C VAL A 4 4.19 4.95 -9.64
N ILE A 5 4.25 6.14 -9.05
CA ILE A 5 3.41 7.29 -9.42
C ILE A 5 3.61 7.73 -10.88
N GLU A 6 4.85 7.61 -11.42
CA GLU A 6 5.11 7.89 -12.84
C GLU A 6 4.27 7.04 -13.79
N ASP A 7 4.03 5.78 -13.43
CA ASP A 7 3.22 4.87 -14.25
C ASP A 7 1.78 5.33 -14.29
N TYR A 8 1.21 5.65 -13.14
CA TYR A 8 -0.16 6.17 -13.05
C TYR A 8 -0.34 7.48 -13.80
N LEU A 9 0.60 8.42 -13.68
CA LEU A 9 0.55 9.69 -14.42
C LEU A 9 0.66 9.46 -15.93
N THR A 10 1.55 8.56 -16.35
CA THR A 10 1.75 8.19 -17.77
C THR A 10 0.51 7.54 -18.34
N GLU A 11 -0.10 6.60 -17.65
CA GLU A 11 -1.34 5.94 -18.05
C GLU A 11 -2.53 6.90 -18.10
N LEU A 12 -2.68 7.75 -17.07
CA LEU A 12 -3.73 8.77 -17.04
C LEU A 12 -3.67 9.68 -18.26
N VAL A 13 -2.48 10.25 -18.55
CA VAL A 13 -2.29 11.14 -19.70
C VAL A 13 -2.54 10.39 -21.00
N SER A 14 -2.04 9.17 -21.16
CA SER A 14 -2.23 8.33 -22.35
C SER A 14 -3.70 8.03 -22.61
N ARG A 15 -4.45 7.65 -21.58
CA ARG A 15 -5.89 7.36 -21.66
C ARG A 15 -6.69 8.59 -22.04
N ARG A 16 -6.38 9.75 -21.45
CA ARG A 16 -7.04 11.03 -21.80
C ARG A 16 -6.70 11.49 -23.22
N LEU A 17 -5.48 11.29 -23.70
CA LEU A 17 -5.12 11.55 -25.09
C LEU A 17 -5.90 10.67 -26.07
N LYS A 18 -6.07 9.39 -25.76
CA LYS A 18 -6.90 8.49 -26.55
C LYS A 18 -8.34 9.00 -26.65
N GLN A 19 -8.92 9.40 -25.52
CA GLN A 19 -10.27 9.98 -25.48
C GLN A 19 -10.39 11.23 -26.36
N LEU A 20 -9.35 12.09 -26.39
CA LEU A 20 -9.33 13.30 -27.24
C LEU A 20 -9.13 12.97 -28.72
N LYS A 21 -8.36 11.92 -29.03
CA LYS A 21 -8.19 11.44 -30.42
C LYS A 21 -9.50 10.86 -30.96
N ASP A 22 -10.23 10.11 -30.12
CA ASP A 22 -11.52 9.52 -30.47
C ASP A 22 -12.63 10.60 -30.59
N ASN A 23 -12.48 11.73 -29.90
CA ASN A 23 -13.43 12.86 -29.96
C ASN A 23 -12.71 14.22 -29.95
N PRO A 24 -12.15 14.66 -31.10
CA PRO A 24 -11.40 15.92 -31.20
C PRO A 24 -12.21 17.18 -30.86
N ASP A 25 -13.54 17.13 -30.93
CA ASP A 25 -14.40 18.28 -30.62
C ASP A 25 -14.38 18.64 -29.14
N LEU A 26 -13.97 17.71 -28.26
CA LEU A 26 -13.73 17.98 -26.84
C LEU A 26 -12.65 19.04 -26.65
N ILE A 27 -11.65 19.10 -27.51
CA ILE A 27 -10.54 20.06 -27.42
C ILE A 27 -11.06 21.49 -27.44
N ALA A 28 -11.98 21.78 -28.33
CA ALA A 28 -12.57 23.12 -28.45
C ALA A 28 -13.34 23.52 -27.18
N LYS A 29 -13.99 22.56 -26.52
CA LYS A 29 -14.71 22.77 -25.25
C LYS A 29 -13.75 22.97 -24.10
N ILE A 30 -12.68 22.19 -24.01
CA ILE A 30 -11.66 22.25 -22.96
C ILE A 30 -10.91 23.58 -23.03
N LEU A 31 -10.47 23.97 -24.23
CA LEU A 31 -9.71 25.20 -24.44
C LEU A 31 -10.61 26.46 -24.51
N ARG A 32 -11.93 26.29 -24.43
CA ARG A 32 -12.93 27.38 -24.52
C ARG A 32 -12.74 28.29 -25.74
N ILE A 33 -12.48 27.69 -26.89
CA ILE A 33 -12.29 28.41 -28.12
C ILE A 33 -13.64 28.79 -28.74
N SER A 34 -13.67 29.94 -29.45
CA SER A 34 -14.86 30.37 -30.13
C SER A 34 -15.24 29.39 -31.26
N LYS A 35 -16.56 29.20 -31.50
CA LYS A 35 -17.09 28.35 -32.56
C LYS A 35 -16.44 28.69 -33.93
N GLY A 36 -16.05 27.68 -34.64
CA GLY A 36 -15.44 27.82 -35.99
C GLY A 36 -13.92 28.02 -35.97
N LYS A 37 -13.29 28.15 -34.84
CA LYS A 37 -11.82 28.12 -34.74
C LYS A 37 -11.35 26.72 -34.46
N THR A 38 -10.44 26.22 -35.29
CA THR A 38 -9.75 24.95 -35.12
C THR A 38 -8.37 25.24 -34.55
N THR A 39 -7.98 24.53 -33.50
CA THR A 39 -6.63 24.63 -32.93
C THR A 39 -5.64 23.83 -33.73
N ARG A 40 -4.35 24.13 -33.60
CA ARG A 40 -3.28 23.30 -34.16
C ARG A 40 -3.31 21.88 -33.62
N LEU A 41 -3.58 21.72 -32.37
CA LEU A 41 -3.70 20.41 -31.72
C LEU A 41 -4.90 19.61 -32.23
N GLN A 42 -6.06 20.27 -32.47
CA GLN A 42 -7.24 19.61 -33.02
C GLN A 42 -6.97 19.14 -34.46
N SER A 43 -6.32 19.98 -35.27
CA SER A 43 -5.88 19.60 -36.61
C SER A 43 -4.84 18.49 -36.57
N TYR A 44 -3.93 18.53 -35.62
CA TYR A 44 -2.90 17.51 -35.46
C TYR A 44 -3.53 16.15 -35.08
N LEU A 45 -4.35 16.09 -34.05
CA LEU A 45 -5.00 14.86 -33.57
C LEU A 45 -6.05 14.32 -34.58
N GLY A 46 -6.63 15.18 -35.41
CA GLY A 46 -7.52 14.77 -36.50
C GLY A 46 -6.80 14.05 -37.64
N ASN A 47 -5.48 14.14 -37.72
CA ASN A 47 -4.68 13.37 -38.66
C ASN A 47 -4.43 11.96 -38.10
N PRO A 48 -4.87 10.87 -38.77
CA PRO A 48 -4.69 9.50 -38.28
C PRO A 48 -3.22 9.07 -38.06
N ASP A 49 -2.31 9.65 -38.86
CA ASP A 49 -0.88 9.36 -38.77
C ASP A 49 -0.16 10.10 -37.64
N SER A 50 -0.82 11.08 -37.02
CA SER A 50 -0.24 11.85 -35.92
C SER A 50 -0.23 11.06 -34.63
N LYS A 51 0.90 11.10 -33.94
CA LYS A 51 1.10 10.46 -32.66
C LYS A 51 1.71 11.44 -31.68
N ILE A 52 1.10 11.54 -30.50
CA ILE A 52 1.70 12.20 -29.35
C ILE A 52 2.13 11.09 -28.38
N ALA A 53 3.42 10.95 -28.19
CA ALA A 53 3.96 9.97 -27.24
C ALA A 53 3.78 10.47 -25.80
N VAL A 54 3.67 9.53 -24.84
CA VAL A 54 3.82 9.81 -23.42
C VAL A 54 5.00 8.97 -22.96
N VAL A 55 6.02 9.64 -22.42
CA VAL A 55 7.31 9.01 -22.11
C VAL A 55 7.69 9.29 -20.65
N LYS A 56 8.36 8.33 -20.03
CA LYS A 56 9.04 8.51 -18.75
C LYS A 56 10.47 8.98 -19.03
N GLY A 57 10.86 10.09 -18.44
CA GLY A 57 12.14 10.71 -18.71
C GLY A 57 12.14 11.68 -19.89
N TYR A 58 13.31 12.17 -20.26
CA TYR A 58 13.47 13.12 -21.36
C TYR A 58 13.23 12.46 -22.72
N PRO A 59 12.45 13.12 -23.62
CA PRO A 59 12.16 12.54 -24.93
C PRO A 59 13.41 12.48 -25.82
N ARG A 60 13.48 11.44 -26.67
CA ARG A 60 14.52 11.36 -27.71
C ARG A 60 14.14 12.28 -28.90
N PRO A 61 15.09 13.08 -29.43
CA PRO A 61 14.79 14.09 -30.44
C PRO A 61 14.08 13.58 -31.70
N ASP A 62 14.51 12.43 -32.18
CA ASP A 62 14.19 11.99 -33.55
C ASP A 62 12.91 11.14 -33.68
N ALA A 63 12.37 10.62 -32.58
CA ALA A 63 11.29 9.64 -32.65
C ALA A 63 10.08 9.93 -31.75
N GLN A 64 10.20 10.87 -30.81
CA GLN A 64 9.21 11.02 -29.73
C GLN A 64 8.55 12.39 -29.62
N ILE A 65 8.95 13.37 -30.44
CA ILE A 65 8.36 14.71 -30.44
C ILE A 65 7.33 14.82 -31.58
N PRO A 66 6.09 15.29 -31.30
CA PRO A 66 5.57 15.86 -30.06
C PRO A 66 5.24 14.79 -29.00
N CYS A 67 5.45 15.14 -27.73
CA CYS A 67 5.20 14.22 -26.62
C CYS A 67 4.82 14.91 -25.30
N TYR A 68 4.36 14.12 -24.37
CA TYR A 68 4.37 14.45 -22.96
C TYR A 68 5.46 13.64 -22.26
N ALA A 69 6.26 14.32 -21.42
CA ALA A 69 7.31 13.70 -20.62
C ALA A 69 6.94 13.77 -19.15
N VAL A 70 7.01 12.65 -18.45
CA VAL A 70 6.82 12.53 -17.00
C VAL A 70 8.20 12.33 -16.38
N LEU A 71 8.60 13.24 -15.49
CA LEU A 71 9.92 13.31 -14.90
C LEU A 71 9.76 13.42 -13.37
N LEU A 72 10.37 12.52 -12.62
CA LEU A 72 10.53 12.71 -11.18
C LEU A 72 11.55 13.85 -10.98
N ALA A 73 11.15 14.90 -10.29
CA ALA A 73 12.01 16.04 -9.98
C ALA A 73 12.59 15.94 -8.57
N GLU A 74 11.79 15.50 -7.63
CA GLU A 74 12.16 15.39 -6.22
C GLU A 74 11.25 14.38 -5.53
N GLU A 75 11.80 13.64 -4.61
CA GLU A 75 11.06 12.71 -3.74
C GLU A 75 11.73 12.73 -2.37
N GLU A 76 10.94 12.87 -1.33
CA GLU A 76 11.43 12.89 0.05
C GLU A 76 10.46 12.17 0.98
N GLU A 77 10.99 11.54 2.00
CA GLU A 77 10.24 11.02 3.12
C GLU A 77 9.75 12.18 3.99
N THR A 78 8.45 12.22 4.28
CA THR A 78 7.88 13.28 5.12
C THR A 78 7.83 12.82 6.56
N GLN A 79 8.48 13.60 7.43
CA GLN A 79 8.42 13.38 8.89
C GLN A 79 7.17 14.01 9.55
N ASP A 80 6.24 14.52 8.78
CA ASP A 80 5.02 15.16 9.28
C ASP A 80 3.99 14.17 9.86
N GLY A 81 4.29 12.88 9.86
CA GLY A 81 3.52 11.84 10.53
C GLY A 81 3.96 11.71 11.98
N LEU A 82 3.01 11.52 12.88
CA LEU A 82 3.23 11.10 14.27
C LEU A 82 3.84 9.68 14.31
N GLY A 83 5.17 9.59 14.11
CA GLY A 83 5.91 8.34 14.23
C GLY A 83 5.61 7.29 13.15
N ASP A 84 6.47 6.32 13.08
CA ASP A 84 6.23 5.10 12.31
C ASP A 84 4.93 4.48 12.81
N TYR A 85 3.88 4.56 11.98
CA TYR A 85 2.67 3.82 12.25
C TYR A 85 2.99 2.35 11.99
N ASP A 86 3.36 1.64 13.04
CA ASP A 86 3.12 0.22 13.11
C ASP A 86 1.59 0.05 13.16
N GLU A 87 0.91 0.18 12.01
CA GLU A 87 -0.38 -0.44 11.90
C GLU A 87 -0.11 -1.93 12.04
N LEU A 88 -0.40 -2.45 13.23
CA LEU A 88 -0.66 -3.86 13.41
C LEU A 88 -1.72 -4.18 12.36
N GLY A 89 -1.29 -4.77 11.25
CA GLY A 89 -2.16 -5.05 10.13
C GLY A 89 -3.39 -5.78 10.67
N ASP A 90 -4.55 -5.51 10.11
CA ASP A 90 -5.76 -6.24 10.42
C ASP A 90 -5.43 -7.73 10.41
N TYR A 91 -5.37 -8.33 11.61
CA TYR A 91 -5.18 -9.78 11.68
C TYR A 91 -6.41 -10.44 11.09
N SER A 92 -6.21 -11.34 10.16
CA SER A 92 -7.30 -12.18 9.69
C SER A 92 -7.63 -13.19 10.78
N VAL A 93 -8.91 -13.39 10.99
CA VAL A 93 -9.41 -14.44 11.89
C VAL A 93 -9.66 -15.67 11.04
N GLY A 94 -8.90 -16.73 11.28
CA GLY A 94 -9.09 -18.02 10.64
C GLY A 94 -10.01 -18.91 11.45
N ASP A 95 -10.78 -19.78 10.78
CA ASP A 95 -11.62 -20.79 11.42
C ASP A 95 -10.88 -22.14 11.39
N ALA A 96 -10.91 -22.88 12.47
CA ALA A 96 -10.37 -24.22 12.55
C ALA A 96 -11.30 -25.16 13.31
N THR A 97 -11.29 -26.43 12.89
CA THR A 97 -11.88 -27.53 13.65
C THR A 97 -10.79 -28.56 13.84
N GLU A 98 -10.50 -28.90 15.08
CA GLU A 98 -9.40 -29.80 15.45
C GLU A 98 -9.89 -30.85 16.44
N GLU A 99 -9.41 -32.10 16.26
CA GLU A 99 -9.62 -33.16 17.22
C GLU A 99 -8.40 -33.24 18.15
N ALA A 100 -8.66 -33.15 19.45
CA ALA A 100 -7.62 -33.18 20.48
C ALA A 100 -7.97 -34.18 21.57
N THR A 101 -6.94 -34.76 22.19
CA THR A 101 -7.09 -35.65 23.33
C THR A 101 -6.99 -34.88 24.63
N VAL A 102 -7.90 -35.12 25.54
CA VAL A 102 -7.94 -34.49 26.86
C VAL A 102 -6.84 -35.09 27.74
N VAL A 103 -6.06 -34.20 28.35
CA VAL A 103 -4.97 -34.56 29.27
C VAL A 103 -5.12 -33.83 30.60
N GLU A 104 -4.54 -34.38 31.66
CA GLU A 104 -4.49 -33.70 32.94
C GLU A 104 -3.51 -32.51 32.87
N GLY A 105 -3.95 -31.32 33.27
CA GLY A 105 -3.09 -30.15 33.36
C GLY A 105 -2.06 -30.29 34.49
N ALA A 106 -0.86 -29.71 34.31
CA ALA A 106 0.27 -29.84 35.27
C ALA A 106 -0.05 -29.41 36.71
N SER A 107 -1.07 -28.60 36.90
CA SER A 107 -1.54 -28.15 38.27
C SER A 107 -3.01 -27.69 38.25
N GLY A 108 -3.82 -28.23 37.35
CA GLY A 108 -5.16 -27.69 37.11
C GLY A 108 -6.13 -28.68 36.48
N PRO A 109 -7.22 -28.17 35.97
CA PRO A 109 -8.28 -28.95 35.36
C PRO A 109 -7.80 -29.74 34.14
N LEU A 110 -8.62 -30.69 33.69
CA LEU A 110 -8.43 -31.37 32.43
C LEU A 110 -8.34 -30.34 31.31
N GLN A 111 -7.48 -30.53 30.32
CA GLN A 111 -7.21 -29.57 29.28
C GLN A 111 -6.92 -30.22 27.92
N VAL A 112 -7.06 -29.45 26.87
CA VAL A 112 -6.55 -29.77 25.53
C VAL A 112 -5.63 -28.66 25.05
N GLN A 113 -4.70 -29.04 24.18
CA GLN A 113 -3.85 -28.09 23.45
C GLN A 113 -4.20 -28.12 21.99
N LEU A 114 -4.53 -26.97 21.41
CA LEU A 114 -4.88 -26.78 20.01
C LEU A 114 -3.65 -26.33 19.22
N GLY A 115 -3.60 -26.69 17.95
CA GLY A 115 -2.42 -26.50 17.11
C GLY A 115 -2.30 -25.11 16.49
N ARG A 116 -3.42 -24.36 16.33
CA ARG A 116 -3.40 -23.02 15.75
C ARG A 116 -3.64 -21.96 16.83
N MET A 117 -2.73 -21.01 16.89
CA MET A 117 -2.71 -19.99 17.94
C MET A 117 -2.17 -18.66 17.40
N PRO A 118 -2.45 -17.51 18.04
CA PRO A 118 -3.23 -17.39 19.28
C PRO A 118 -4.74 -17.60 19.06
N LEU A 119 -5.40 -18.18 20.07
CA LEU A 119 -6.85 -18.38 20.05
C LEU A 119 -7.55 -17.03 20.22
N GLU A 120 -8.57 -16.77 19.40
CA GLU A 120 -9.45 -15.59 19.55
C GLU A 120 -10.65 -15.96 20.45
N TYR A 121 -11.37 -17.00 20.08
CA TYR A 121 -12.42 -17.58 20.89
C TYR A 121 -12.74 -19.02 20.45
N VAL A 122 -13.35 -19.79 21.36
CA VAL A 122 -13.85 -21.14 21.07
C VAL A 122 -15.33 -21.05 20.76
N GLU A 123 -15.71 -21.51 19.56
CA GLU A 123 -17.10 -21.49 19.10
C GLU A 123 -17.93 -22.62 19.68
N SER A 124 -17.40 -23.85 19.66
CA SER A 124 -18.07 -25.02 20.18
C SER A 124 -17.09 -26.16 20.47
N ILE A 125 -17.44 -27.02 21.45
CA ILE A 125 -16.70 -28.23 21.79
C ILE A 125 -17.68 -29.38 21.85
N GLN A 126 -17.32 -30.49 21.20
CA GLN A 126 -18.04 -31.77 21.30
C GLN A 126 -17.13 -32.84 21.86
N ASN A 127 -17.57 -33.57 22.88
CA ASN A 127 -16.92 -34.79 23.32
C ASN A 127 -17.26 -35.93 22.33
N ASN A 128 -16.29 -36.36 21.55
CA ASN A 128 -16.48 -37.42 20.54
C ASN A 128 -16.73 -38.78 21.16
N SER A 129 -16.23 -39.03 22.41
CA SER A 129 -16.42 -40.29 23.13
C SER A 129 -17.87 -40.50 23.57
N THR A 130 -18.56 -39.41 23.93
CA THR A 130 -19.94 -39.45 24.43
C THR A 130 -20.96 -38.83 23.47
N GLY A 131 -20.51 -38.07 22.47
CA GLY A 131 -21.35 -37.29 21.54
C GLY A 131 -21.97 -36.03 22.15
N VAL A 132 -21.64 -35.67 23.36
CA VAL A 132 -22.20 -34.53 24.10
C VAL A 132 -21.52 -33.21 23.67
N TRP A 133 -22.33 -32.16 23.41
CA TRP A 133 -21.86 -30.80 23.23
C TRP A 133 -21.73 -30.12 24.58
N LEU A 134 -20.59 -29.47 24.80
CA LEU A 134 -20.33 -28.70 26.02
C LEU A 134 -20.95 -27.31 25.93
N SER A 135 -21.49 -26.86 27.08
CA SER A 135 -21.96 -25.48 27.24
C SER A 135 -20.74 -24.53 27.45
N PRO A 136 -20.86 -23.26 27.09
CA PRO A 136 -19.77 -22.28 27.24
C PRO A 136 -19.24 -22.08 28.68
N ASP A 137 -20.01 -22.45 29.69
CA ASP A 137 -19.66 -22.42 31.12
C ASP A 137 -18.91 -23.68 31.59
N GLU A 138 -18.79 -24.70 30.74
CA GLU A 138 -18.11 -25.95 31.05
C GLU A 138 -16.62 -25.95 30.62
N TYR A 139 -16.18 -24.90 29.91
CA TYR A 139 -14.79 -24.74 29.48
C TYR A 139 -14.34 -23.30 29.51
N GLU A 140 -13.01 -23.06 29.52
CA GLU A 140 -12.40 -21.74 29.51
C GLU A 140 -11.10 -21.79 28.68
N VAL A 141 -10.79 -20.70 27.96
CA VAL A 141 -9.47 -20.52 27.33
C VAL A 141 -8.47 -20.11 28.42
N VAL A 142 -7.64 -21.05 28.86
CA VAL A 142 -6.67 -20.86 29.95
C VAL A 142 -5.46 -20.06 29.44
N ASP A 143 -4.94 -20.40 28.28
CA ASP A 143 -3.81 -19.70 27.66
C ASP A 143 -4.05 -19.60 26.14
N PRO A 144 -4.52 -18.45 25.64
CA PRO A 144 -4.80 -18.27 24.22
C PRO A 144 -3.54 -18.35 23.36
N TYR A 145 -2.38 -17.97 23.89
CA TYR A 145 -1.13 -17.98 23.14
C TYR A 145 -0.49 -19.37 23.03
N LYS A 146 -0.84 -20.29 23.94
CA LYS A 146 -0.42 -21.69 23.87
C LYS A 146 -1.53 -22.61 23.33
N GLY A 147 -2.70 -22.05 23.03
CA GLY A 147 -3.82 -22.83 22.54
C GLY A 147 -4.43 -23.74 23.60
N ILE A 148 -4.36 -23.39 24.89
CA ILE A 148 -4.82 -24.25 25.97
C ILE A 148 -6.25 -23.92 26.35
N VAL A 149 -7.13 -24.94 26.31
CA VAL A 149 -8.52 -24.87 26.76
C VAL A 149 -8.70 -25.84 27.93
N GLY A 150 -9.19 -25.33 29.05
CA GLY A 150 -9.45 -26.10 30.28
C GLY A 150 -10.93 -26.46 30.41
N PHE A 151 -11.23 -27.60 31.04
CA PHE A 151 -12.58 -28.11 31.28
C PHE A 151 -12.92 -28.13 32.78
N PHE A 152 -14.16 -27.73 33.09
CA PHE A 152 -14.68 -27.64 34.46
C PHE A 152 -15.96 -28.47 34.61
N THR A 153 -16.07 -29.56 33.89
CA THR A 153 -17.29 -30.39 33.83
C THR A 153 -16.95 -31.86 34.10
N SER A 154 -17.93 -32.61 34.58
CA SER A 154 -17.86 -34.06 34.73
C SER A 154 -18.18 -34.81 33.43
N ASN A 155 -18.51 -34.08 32.37
CA ASN A 155 -18.83 -34.67 31.03
C ASN A 155 -17.55 -34.97 30.23
N ILE A 156 -16.39 -34.71 30.77
CA ILE A 156 -15.08 -34.93 30.15
C ILE A 156 -14.21 -35.71 31.15
N GLU A 157 -13.57 -36.77 30.65
CA GLU A 157 -12.60 -37.59 31.36
C GLU A 157 -11.24 -37.52 30.68
N GLU A 158 -10.16 -37.82 31.42
CA GLU A 158 -8.83 -37.95 30.84
C GLU A 158 -8.78 -39.04 29.78
N GLY A 159 -8.21 -38.72 28.60
CA GLY A 159 -8.15 -39.63 27.46
C GLY A 159 -9.33 -39.51 26.49
N ASP A 160 -10.35 -38.72 26.82
CA ASP A 160 -11.44 -38.44 25.88
C ASP A 160 -10.92 -37.71 24.65
N SER A 161 -11.53 -38.00 23.49
CA SER A 161 -11.33 -37.21 22.27
C SER A 161 -12.39 -36.14 22.17
N VAL A 162 -11.99 -34.91 21.96
CA VAL A 162 -12.89 -33.78 21.75
C VAL A 162 -12.65 -33.13 20.40
N SER A 163 -13.71 -32.71 19.76
CA SER A 163 -13.69 -31.89 18.54
C SER A 163 -13.95 -30.43 18.95
N VAL A 164 -12.96 -29.57 18.73
CA VAL A 164 -13.00 -28.15 19.09
C VAL A 164 -13.09 -27.32 17.81
N LYS A 165 -14.15 -26.54 17.68
CA LYS A 165 -14.28 -25.51 16.65
C LYS A 165 -13.94 -24.18 17.27
N TYR A 166 -12.95 -23.48 16.69
CA TYR A 166 -12.41 -22.26 17.26
C TYR A 166 -11.90 -21.30 16.19
N ASN A 167 -11.79 -20.05 16.57
CA ASN A 167 -11.19 -18.99 15.78
C ASN A 167 -9.81 -18.66 16.35
N TYR A 168 -8.89 -18.47 15.44
CA TYR A 168 -7.51 -18.12 15.78
C TYR A 168 -7.06 -16.89 14.94
N ARG A 169 -6.12 -16.15 15.49
CA ARG A 169 -5.51 -15.04 14.72
C ARG A 169 -4.48 -15.63 13.78
N GLU A 170 -4.73 -15.46 12.49
CA GLU A 170 -3.66 -15.64 11.51
C GLU A 170 -2.64 -14.53 11.70
N THR A 171 -1.35 -14.87 11.51
CA THR A 171 -0.24 -13.92 11.65
C THR A 171 -0.56 -12.62 10.93
N ALA A 172 -0.68 -11.52 11.69
CA ALA A 172 -0.70 -10.21 11.11
C ALA A 172 0.66 -9.96 10.46
N SER A 173 0.66 -9.58 9.19
CA SER A 173 1.87 -9.01 8.61
C SER A 173 2.06 -7.63 9.22
N GLU A 174 3.17 -7.38 9.90
CA GLU A 174 3.55 -6.01 10.23
C GLU A 174 3.79 -5.29 8.92
N SER A 175 3.06 -4.21 8.68
CA SER A 175 3.33 -3.32 7.56
C SER A 175 3.94 -2.04 8.10
N MET A 176 5.16 -1.77 7.70
CA MET A 176 5.76 -0.46 7.91
C MET A 176 5.18 0.48 6.86
N VAL A 177 4.48 1.52 7.32
CA VAL A 177 3.88 2.54 6.45
C VAL A 177 4.68 3.83 6.58
N THR A 178 5.20 4.33 5.47
CA THR A 178 5.95 5.57 5.41
C THR A 178 5.28 6.53 4.45
N LEU A 179 5.19 7.81 4.83
CA LEU A 179 4.67 8.88 4.00
C LEU A 179 5.77 9.49 3.14
N PHE A 180 5.53 9.57 1.84
CA PHE A 180 6.40 10.24 0.89
C PHE A 180 5.72 11.47 0.30
N SER A 181 6.50 12.49 0.02
CA SER A 181 6.12 13.57 -0.88
C SER A 181 6.98 13.55 -2.12
N ALA A 182 6.36 13.69 -3.28
CA ALA A 182 7.08 13.74 -4.54
C ALA A 182 6.62 14.90 -5.41
N THR A 183 7.54 15.42 -6.19
CA THR A 183 7.28 16.43 -7.22
C THR A 183 7.63 15.84 -8.57
N PHE A 184 6.63 15.70 -9.42
CA PHE A 184 6.80 15.30 -10.81
C PHE A 184 6.73 16.52 -11.72
N ARG A 185 7.63 16.59 -12.67
CA ARG A 185 7.58 17.56 -13.75
C ARG A 185 6.96 16.88 -14.96
N VAL A 186 5.74 17.30 -15.33
CA VAL A 186 5.03 16.75 -16.49
C VAL A 186 5.03 17.82 -17.57
N GLU A 187 5.72 17.55 -18.67
CA GLU A 187 6.04 18.54 -19.70
C GLU A 187 5.42 18.19 -21.06
N ALA A 188 4.92 19.20 -21.75
CA ALA A 188 4.54 19.13 -23.16
C ALA A 188 5.70 19.58 -24.03
N TRP A 189 6.07 18.81 -25.02
CA TRP A 189 7.18 19.05 -25.94
C TRP A 189 6.73 19.04 -27.37
N SER A 190 7.07 20.05 -28.18
CA SER A 190 6.88 20.05 -29.62
C SER A 190 7.83 21.01 -30.34
N ALA A 191 7.96 20.87 -31.66
CA ALA A 191 8.71 21.78 -32.51
C ALA A 191 7.97 23.10 -32.78
N ASN A 192 6.76 23.30 -32.23
CA ASN A 192 5.95 24.48 -32.45
C ASN A 192 5.46 25.08 -31.12
N ALA A 193 5.75 26.36 -30.91
CA ALA A 193 5.42 27.05 -29.65
C ALA A 193 3.91 27.06 -29.36
N ASP A 194 3.07 27.30 -30.37
CA ASP A 194 1.61 27.36 -30.20
C ASP A 194 1.06 25.96 -29.87
N LEU A 195 1.53 24.93 -30.57
CA LEU A 195 1.17 23.54 -30.29
C LEU A 195 1.58 23.13 -28.86
N THR A 196 2.80 23.51 -28.44
CA THR A 196 3.26 23.26 -27.07
C THR A 196 2.37 23.95 -26.03
N GLY A 197 1.94 25.19 -26.30
CA GLY A 197 1.00 25.91 -25.46
C GLY A 197 -0.36 25.24 -25.35
N GLU A 198 -0.92 24.77 -26.45
CA GLU A 198 -2.19 24.02 -26.49
C GLU A 198 -2.06 22.68 -25.77
N MET A 199 -1.00 21.93 -26.03
CA MET A 199 -0.68 20.67 -25.35
C MET A 199 -0.56 20.85 -23.83
N TYR A 200 0.08 21.92 -23.37
CA TYR A 200 0.16 22.24 -21.95
C TYR A 200 -1.22 22.44 -21.31
N HIS A 201 -2.13 23.15 -21.96
CA HIS A 201 -3.47 23.34 -21.42
C HIS A 201 -4.29 22.04 -21.38
N LEU A 202 -4.09 21.15 -22.35
CA LEU A 202 -4.68 19.83 -22.32
C LEU A 202 -4.06 18.94 -21.25
N LEU A 203 -2.75 18.99 -21.05
CA LEU A 203 -2.08 18.31 -19.96
C LEU A 203 -2.70 18.69 -18.60
N LYS A 204 -2.88 20.00 -18.40
CA LYS A 204 -3.56 20.51 -17.19
C LYS A 204 -4.97 19.90 -17.04
N TRP A 205 -5.72 19.79 -18.14
CA TRP A 205 -7.04 19.16 -18.11
C TRP A 205 -6.94 17.67 -17.80
N CYS A 206 -6.00 16.93 -18.39
CA CYS A 206 -5.79 15.50 -18.12
C CYS A 206 -5.58 15.25 -16.62
N LEU A 207 -4.69 16.00 -16.01
CA LEU A 207 -4.36 15.84 -14.59
C LEU A 207 -5.51 16.29 -13.67
N LEU A 208 -6.23 17.37 -14.04
CA LEU A 208 -7.39 17.83 -13.25
C LEU A 208 -8.56 16.86 -13.33
N SER A 209 -8.83 16.30 -14.50
CA SER A 209 -9.94 15.35 -14.72
C SER A 209 -9.66 13.96 -14.14
N GLY A 210 -8.41 13.63 -13.86
CA GLY A 210 -8.00 12.38 -13.22
C GLY A 210 -7.78 12.49 -11.73
N ARG A 211 -8.03 13.66 -11.14
CA ARG A 211 -7.73 13.92 -9.75
C ARG A 211 -8.45 12.97 -8.79
N ASP A 212 -9.73 12.73 -9.02
CA ASP A 212 -10.54 11.87 -8.17
C ASP A 212 -10.13 10.38 -8.33
N GLU A 213 -9.72 9.98 -9.52
CA GLU A 213 -9.23 8.62 -9.78
C GLU A 213 -7.96 8.34 -8.95
N LEU A 214 -7.01 9.29 -8.93
CA LEU A 214 -5.76 9.16 -8.18
C LEU A 214 -5.96 9.13 -6.65
N VAL A 215 -7.03 9.76 -6.15
CA VAL A 215 -7.37 9.75 -4.72
C VAL A 215 -8.19 8.52 -4.34
N ASN A 216 -9.18 8.15 -5.17
CA ASN A 216 -10.09 7.04 -4.88
C ASN A 216 -9.37 5.68 -4.87
N ASP A 217 -8.35 5.51 -5.69
CA ASP A 217 -7.50 4.32 -5.69
C ASP A 217 -6.53 4.28 -4.49
N ARG A 218 -6.67 5.20 -3.52
CA ARG A 218 -5.82 5.38 -2.33
C ARG A 218 -4.33 5.57 -2.65
N LEU A 219 -4.02 5.98 -3.88
CA LEU A 219 -2.64 6.20 -4.29
C LEU A 219 -2.09 7.52 -3.75
N LEU A 220 -2.92 8.57 -3.74
CA LEU A 220 -2.52 9.90 -3.32
C LEU A 220 -3.39 10.41 -2.17
N ILE A 221 -2.73 10.91 -1.13
CA ILE A 221 -3.39 11.56 0.00
C ILE A 221 -3.68 13.03 -0.33
N ARG A 222 -2.70 13.69 -0.93
CA ARG A 222 -2.77 15.10 -1.31
C ARG A 222 -2.12 15.34 -2.65
N GLN A 223 -2.59 16.35 -3.38
CA GLN A 223 -2.01 16.73 -4.66
C GLN A 223 -2.15 18.24 -4.90
N LYS A 224 -1.11 18.82 -5.53
CA LYS A 224 -1.04 20.23 -5.89
C LYS A 224 -0.37 20.37 -7.24
N MET A 225 -0.83 21.33 -8.03
CA MET A 225 -0.23 21.63 -9.34
C MET A 225 0.20 23.08 -9.41
N SER A 226 1.37 23.32 -10.01
CA SER A 226 1.83 24.63 -10.41
C SER A 226 2.31 24.59 -11.85
N GLY A 227 2.15 25.71 -12.58
CA GLY A 227 2.54 25.78 -13.98
C GLY A 227 3.87 26.51 -14.17
N GLY A 228 4.54 26.23 -15.27
CA GLY A 228 5.77 26.87 -15.70
C GLY A 228 5.65 27.65 -17.03
N ASP A 229 6.70 28.37 -17.33
CA ASP A 229 6.81 29.15 -18.57
C ASP A 229 7.10 28.26 -19.79
N LEU A 230 6.81 28.83 -20.96
CA LEU A 230 7.21 28.24 -22.25
C LEU A 230 8.69 28.55 -22.50
N ASN A 231 9.51 27.51 -22.54
CA ASN A 231 10.95 27.66 -22.73
C ASN A 231 11.42 26.90 -23.98
N PRO A 232 12.39 27.46 -24.73
CA PRO A 232 13.11 26.71 -25.73
C PRO A 232 13.98 25.64 -25.06
N ALA A 233 14.17 24.51 -25.74
CA ALA A 233 15.06 23.45 -25.31
C ALA A 233 16.27 23.37 -26.25
N PRO A 234 17.33 24.16 -26.00
CA PRO A 234 18.49 24.29 -26.90
C PRO A 234 19.28 23.00 -27.03
N ASP A 235 19.22 22.12 -26.03
CA ASP A 235 19.94 20.84 -26.01
C ASP A 235 19.49 19.86 -27.10
N TYR A 236 18.38 20.17 -27.78
CA TYR A 236 17.81 19.36 -28.86
C TYR A 236 18.17 19.86 -30.28
N MET A 237 19.19 20.70 -30.40
CA MET A 237 19.68 21.16 -31.71
C MET A 237 20.12 19.98 -32.60
N PRO A 238 19.91 19.98 -33.95
CA PRO A 238 19.52 21.14 -34.76
C PRO A 238 18.00 21.42 -34.81
N THR A 239 17.15 20.59 -34.23
CA THR A 239 15.70 20.82 -34.24
C THR A 239 15.35 21.79 -33.13
N PHE A 240 14.67 22.89 -33.46
CA PHE A 240 14.21 23.82 -32.45
C PHE A 240 12.97 23.25 -31.75
N VAL A 241 13.06 23.02 -30.45
CA VAL A 241 12.01 22.41 -29.64
C VAL A 241 11.61 23.34 -28.51
N TYR A 242 10.31 23.41 -28.26
CA TYR A 242 9.73 24.14 -27.13
C TYR A 242 9.23 23.15 -26.10
N ARG A 243 9.36 23.51 -24.83
CA ARG A 243 8.78 22.77 -23.71
C ARG A 243 8.00 23.69 -22.78
N ARG A 244 6.93 23.16 -22.21
CA ARG A 244 6.17 23.82 -21.15
C ARG A 244 5.66 22.77 -20.17
N GLY A 245 5.95 22.93 -18.89
CA GLY A 245 5.67 21.94 -17.86
C GLY A 245 4.71 22.40 -16.79
N LEU A 246 4.15 21.40 -16.12
CA LEU A 246 3.45 21.49 -14.85
C LEU A 246 4.29 20.77 -13.81
N ASN A 247 4.45 21.35 -12.63
CA ASN A 247 4.91 20.64 -11.47
C ASN A 247 3.68 20.05 -10.78
N PHE A 248 3.66 18.73 -10.67
CA PHE A 248 2.65 17.96 -9.98
C PHE A 248 3.26 17.45 -8.68
N TRP A 249 2.90 18.08 -7.57
CA TRP A 249 3.29 17.63 -6.24
C TRP A 249 2.21 16.71 -5.69
N CYS A 250 2.63 15.62 -5.06
CA CYS A 250 1.73 14.69 -4.39
C CYS A 250 2.34 14.14 -3.10
N GLN A 251 1.48 13.68 -2.23
CA GLN A 251 1.82 12.93 -1.03
C GLN A 251 1.13 11.57 -1.11
N TYR A 252 1.87 10.51 -0.81
CA TYR A 252 1.40 9.13 -0.90
C TYR A 252 2.01 8.26 0.19
N GLU A 253 1.34 7.15 0.45
CA GLU A 253 1.81 6.12 1.37
C GLU A 253 2.60 5.05 0.62
N SER A 254 3.71 4.63 1.22
CA SER A 254 4.47 3.45 0.82
C SER A 254 4.46 2.47 1.97
N SER A 255 3.98 1.25 1.74
CA SER A 255 3.93 0.20 2.75
C SER A 255 4.79 -0.98 2.33
N ILE A 256 5.58 -1.47 3.26
CA ILE A 256 6.35 -2.70 3.13
C ILE A 256 5.75 -3.69 4.12
N ALA A 257 5.12 -4.76 3.61
CA ALA A 257 4.70 -5.87 4.44
C ALA A 257 5.93 -6.74 4.70
N THR A 258 6.28 -6.94 5.97
CA THR A 258 7.22 -7.97 6.38
C THR A 258 6.45 -9.26 6.58
N GLU A 259 6.65 -10.23 5.68
CA GLU A 259 6.15 -11.59 5.87
C GLU A 259 6.86 -12.20 7.10
N ASP A 260 6.10 -12.86 7.97
CA ASP A 260 6.56 -13.60 9.14
C ASP A 260 7.07 -12.81 10.35
N VAL A 261 6.23 -11.96 10.93
CA VAL A 261 6.42 -11.64 12.35
C VAL A 261 5.95 -12.84 13.18
N LYS A 262 6.92 -13.63 13.61
CA LYS A 262 6.67 -14.63 14.65
C LYS A 262 6.40 -13.86 15.95
N TYR A 263 5.16 -13.92 16.42
CA TYR A 263 4.86 -13.41 17.75
C TYR A 263 5.83 -14.05 18.75
N ILE A 264 6.47 -13.21 19.59
CA ILE A 264 7.20 -13.69 20.76
C ILE A 264 6.14 -14.25 21.71
N THR A 265 5.89 -15.55 21.64
CA THR A 265 4.85 -16.25 22.40
C THR A 265 5.19 -16.42 23.89
N GLY A 266 6.34 -15.94 24.32
CA GLY A 266 6.73 -15.90 25.72
C GLY A 266 8.13 -15.32 25.88
N VAL A 267 8.28 -14.35 26.77
CA VAL A 267 9.58 -13.95 27.34
C VAL A 267 9.76 -14.77 28.61
N ASP A 268 10.44 -15.89 28.49
CA ASP A 268 10.93 -16.60 29.67
C ASP A 268 12.01 -15.72 30.34
N SER A 269 11.57 -14.86 31.26
CA SER A 269 12.47 -14.05 32.06
C SER A 269 13.11 -14.93 33.17
N HIS A 270 13.95 -15.85 32.77
CA HIS A 270 14.94 -16.42 33.69
C HIS A 270 15.99 -15.35 33.96
N MET A 271 15.68 -14.47 34.90
CA MET A 271 16.65 -13.58 35.50
C MET A 271 17.57 -14.44 36.36
N THR A 272 18.63 -14.95 35.76
CA THR A 272 19.74 -15.50 36.54
C THR A 272 20.45 -14.30 37.16
N VAL A 273 20.13 -13.99 38.43
CA VAL A 273 20.89 -13.03 39.22
C VAL A 273 22.23 -13.70 39.53
N VAL A 274 23.24 -13.42 38.71
CA VAL A 274 24.63 -13.71 39.04
C VAL A 274 25.05 -12.69 40.10
N SER A 275 24.89 -13.02 41.37
CA SER A 275 25.51 -12.27 42.45
C SER A 275 27.02 -12.52 42.37
N GLN A 276 27.76 -11.62 41.74
CA GLN A 276 29.20 -11.55 41.89
C GLN A 276 29.48 -11.07 43.32
N ILE A 277 29.90 -12.00 44.15
CA ILE A 277 30.54 -11.70 45.44
C ILE A 277 31.91 -11.09 45.09
N ILE A 278 32.00 -9.76 45.14
CA ILE A 278 33.29 -9.08 45.15
C ILE A 278 33.90 -9.30 46.53
N THR A 279 34.75 -10.30 46.64
CA THR A 279 35.66 -10.43 47.79
C THR A 279 36.73 -9.38 47.62
N ASN A 280 36.60 -8.27 48.36
CA ASN A 280 37.70 -7.34 48.56
C ASN A 280 38.77 -8.04 49.39
N GLY A 281 39.81 -8.56 48.72
CA GLY A 281 41.06 -8.95 49.34
C GLY A 281 41.81 -7.68 49.72
N GLY A 282 41.77 -7.34 51.02
CA GLY A 282 42.71 -6.41 51.59
C GLY A 282 44.08 -7.05 51.63
N GLU A 283 45.07 -6.42 51.06
CA GLU A 283 46.46 -6.62 51.44
C GLU A 283 46.96 -5.32 52.07
N GLU A 284 47.25 -5.44 53.38
CA GLU A 284 48.15 -4.56 54.08
C GLU A 284 49.58 -4.76 53.54
N GLN A 285 50.23 -3.71 53.16
CA GLN A 285 51.60 -3.32 53.59
C GLN A 285 51.89 -1.87 53.11
#